data_d48b427483cbc57c656d553e5862abf8
#
_entry.id   d48b427483cbc57c656d553e5862abf8
#
_cell.length_a   1.000
_cell.length_b   1.000
_cell.length_c   1.000
_cell.angle_alpha   90.00
_cell.angle_beta   90.00
_cell.angle_gamma   90.00
#
_symmetry.space_group_name_H-M   'P 1'
#
loop_
_entity.id
_entity.type
_entity.pdbx_description
1 polymer ?
#
loop_
_entity_poly.entity_id
_entity_poly.type
_entity_poly.pdbx_seq_one_letter_code
_entity_poly.pdbx_strand_id
1 'polypeptide(L)' 'MSEKTQTETIAGKLPPQNLDAEKSLLGAILIDEEVLADASEIVKPNDFYDKNHGLIFAGMMRLFEKHKPVDL' A
#
# COMPACT_ATOMS: atom_id res chain seq x y z
N MET A 1 -10.93 -18.28 3.61
CA MET A 1 -9.76 -18.02 2.96
C MET A 1 -9.50 -16.62 2.56
N SER A 2 -10.37 -15.72 2.93
CA SER A 2 -10.14 -14.32 2.65
C SER A 2 -8.92 -13.79 3.35
N GLU A 3 -8.58 -14.34 4.50
CA GLU A 3 -7.38 -13.90 5.21
C GLU A 3 -6.13 -14.17 4.40
N LYS A 4 -6.13 -15.31 3.75
CA LYS A 4 -5.00 -15.68 2.95
C LYS A 4 -4.79 -14.73 1.79
N THR A 5 -5.91 -14.27 1.25
CA THR A 5 -5.85 -13.36 0.11
C THR A 5 -5.18 -12.04 0.48
N GLN A 6 -5.49 -11.51 1.65
CA GLN A 6 -4.88 -10.25 2.06
C GLN A 6 -3.39 -10.40 2.28
N THR A 7 -3.00 -11.50 2.91
CA THR A 7 -1.59 -11.76 3.13
C THR A 7 -0.84 -11.85 1.81
N GLU A 8 -1.46 -12.52 0.84
CA GLU A 8 -0.83 -12.66 -0.45
C GLU A 8 -0.70 -11.34 -1.19
N THR A 9 -1.67 -10.45 -1.01
CA THR A 9 -1.61 -9.15 -1.64
C THR A 9 -0.40 -8.38 -1.16
N ILE A 10 -0.15 -8.38 0.13
CA ILE A 10 0.98 -7.65 0.67
C ILE A 10 2.29 -8.31 0.27
N ALA A 11 2.35 -9.63 0.35
CA ALA A 11 3.60 -10.35 0.12
C ALA A 11 3.94 -10.48 -1.35
N GLY A 12 2.94 -10.61 -2.21
CA GLY A 12 3.15 -10.90 -3.62
C GLY A 12 2.78 -9.79 -4.55
N LYS A 13 2.65 -8.56 -4.05
CA LYS A 13 2.18 -7.43 -4.81
C LYS A 13 0.68 -7.52 -5.04
N LEU A 14 0.16 -6.48 -5.68
CA LEU A 14 -1.27 -6.41 -5.96
C LEU A 14 -1.62 -7.29 -7.15
N PRO A 15 -2.72 -8.05 -7.05
CA PRO A 15 -3.19 -8.80 -8.21
C PRO A 15 -3.57 -7.84 -9.33
N PRO A 16 -3.35 -8.22 -10.58
CA PRO A 16 -3.70 -7.34 -11.70
C PRO A 16 -5.19 -7.04 -11.73
N GLN A 17 -5.52 -5.78 -11.95
CA GLN A 17 -6.90 -5.34 -12.18
C GLN A 17 -7.86 -5.75 -11.06
N ASN A 18 -7.36 -5.82 -9.84
CA ASN A 18 -8.20 -6.16 -8.70
C ASN A 18 -8.40 -4.92 -7.83
N LEU A 19 -9.46 -4.18 -8.10
CA LEU A 19 -9.73 -2.94 -7.39
C LEU A 19 -10.03 -3.16 -5.91
N ASP A 20 -10.67 -4.28 -5.59
CA ASP A 20 -10.97 -4.58 -4.19
C ASP A 20 -9.69 -4.79 -3.39
N ALA A 21 -8.74 -5.49 -3.99
CA ALA A 21 -7.46 -5.70 -3.32
C ALA A 21 -6.74 -4.38 -3.10
N GLU A 22 -6.83 -3.48 -4.08
CA GLU A 22 -6.19 -2.17 -3.95
C GLU A 22 -6.82 -1.37 -2.83
N LYS A 23 -8.14 -1.36 -2.76
CA LYS A 23 -8.84 -0.66 -1.69
C LYS A 23 -8.52 -1.27 -0.34
N SER A 24 -8.43 -2.58 -0.28
CA SER A 24 -8.12 -3.26 0.98
C SER A 24 -6.75 -2.87 1.48
N LEU A 25 -5.78 -2.80 0.58
CA LEU A 25 -4.43 -2.40 0.99
C LEU A 25 -4.43 -0.97 1.50
N LEU A 26 -5.06 -0.06 0.76
CA LEU A 26 -5.10 1.33 1.17
C LEU A 26 -5.83 1.48 2.50
N GLY A 27 -6.91 0.74 2.69
CA GLY A 27 -7.64 0.77 3.94
C GLY A 27 -6.81 0.26 5.11
N ALA A 28 -6.04 -0.80 4.88
CA ALA A 28 -5.18 -1.34 5.92
C ALA A 28 -4.13 -0.33 6.34
N ILE A 29 -3.59 0.43 5.38
CA ILE A 29 -2.60 1.45 5.67
C ILE A 29 -3.20 2.55 6.54
N LEU A 30 -4.45 2.91 6.28
CA LEU A 30 -5.11 3.94 7.08
C LEU A 30 -5.30 3.51 8.52
N ILE A 31 -5.46 2.22 8.74
CA ILE A 31 -5.64 1.69 10.08
C ILE A 31 -4.30 1.51 10.79
N ASP A 32 -3.28 1.09 10.05
CA ASP A 32 -1.99 0.76 10.64
C ASP A 32 -0.88 1.21 9.71
N GLU A 33 -0.19 2.24 10.12
CA GLU A 33 0.86 2.85 9.33
C GLU A 33 1.99 1.88 9.02
N GLU A 34 2.19 0.88 9.85
CA GLU A 34 3.26 -0.08 9.62
C GLU A 34 3.01 -0.91 8.36
N VAL A 35 1.74 -1.05 7.98
CA VAL A 35 1.42 -1.74 6.75
C VAL A 35 2.05 -1.01 5.56
N LEU A 36 2.09 0.31 5.62
CA LEU A 36 2.70 1.07 4.55
C LEU A 36 4.20 0.80 4.45
N ALA A 37 4.87 0.72 5.58
CA ALA A 37 6.29 0.44 5.58
C ALA A 37 6.59 -0.89 4.88
N ASP A 38 5.80 -1.91 5.20
CA ASP A 38 5.98 -3.21 4.59
C ASP A 38 5.61 -3.17 3.11
N ALA A 39 4.47 -2.57 2.80
CA ALA A 39 3.98 -2.57 1.43
C ALA A 39 4.90 -1.78 0.51
N SER A 40 5.50 -0.71 1.00
CA SER A 40 6.32 0.14 0.15
C SER A 40 7.56 -0.59 -0.36
N GLU A 41 7.91 -1.70 0.24
CA GLU A 41 9.06 -2.47 -0.22
C GLU A 41 8.73 -3.36 -1.40
N ILE A 42 7.45 -3.68 -1.58
CA ILE A 42 7.07 -4.59 -2.64
C ILE A 42 6.07 -4.01 -3.62
N VAL A 43 5.42 -2.91 -3.27
CA VAL A 43 4.40 -2.29 -4.11
C VAL A 43 4.84 -0.87 -4.45
N LYS A 44 4.69 -0.50 -5.72
CA LYS A 44 4.96 0.86 -6.19
C LYS A 44 3.66 1.49 -6.64
N PRO A 45 3.57 2.82 -6.67
CA PRO A 45 2.34 3.47 -7.14
C PRO A 45 1.90 2.99 -8.52
N ASN A 46 2.85 2.68 -9.39
CA ASN A 46 2.51 2.23 -10.74
C ASN A 46 1.95 0.82 -10.78
N ASP A 47 2.04 0.10 -9.68
CA ASP A 47 1.47 -1.24 -9.62
C ASP A 47 -0.05 -1.24 -9.48
N PHE A 48 -0.63 -0.09 -9.14
CA PHE A 48 -2.08 0.01 -8.99
C PHE A 48 -2.73 0.12 -10.37
N TYR A 49 -3.76 -0.66 -10.58
CA TYR A 49 -4.53 -0.59 -11.81
C TYR A 49 -5.29 0.74 -11.89
N ASP A 50 -5.90 1.13 -10.78
CA ASP A 50 -6.60 2.40 -10.69
C ASP A 50 -5.58 3.51 -10.41
N LYS A 51 -5.49 4.45 -11.33
CA LYS A 51 -4.50 5.51 -11.21
C LYS A 51 -4.71 6.35 -9.96
N ASN A 52 -5.96 6.52 -9.56
CA ASN A 52 -6.24 7.28 -8.35
C ASN A 52 -5.71 6.56 -7.12
N HIS A 53 -5.83 5.24 -7.10
CA HIS A 53 -5.27 4.46 -6.01
C HIS A 53 -3.76 4.61 -5.95
N GLY A 54 -3.11 4.62 -7.10
CA GLY A 54 -1.68 4.82 -7.16
C GLY A 54 -1.28 6.18 -6.62
N LEU A 55 -2.05 7.21 -6.96
CA LEU A 55 -1.78 8.55 -6.45
C LEU A 55 -1.97 8.62 -4.94
N ILE A 56 -2.99 7.96 -4.43
CA ILE A 56 -3.22 7.92 -2.99
C ILE A 56 -2.06 7.23 -2.30
N PHE A 57 -1.61 6.12 -2.85
CA PHE A 57 -0.49 5.39 -2.27
C PHE A 57 0.77 6.26 -2.26
N ALA A 58 1.03 6.94 -3.37
CA ALA A 58 2.19 7.82 -3.45
C ALA A 58 2.11 8.94 -2.42
N GLY A 59 0.91 9.49 -2.23
CA GLY A 59 0.71 10.52 -1.22
C GLY A 59 0.95 10.01 0.18
N MET A 60 0.48 8.81 0.46
CA MET A 60 0.71 8.19 1.75
C MET A 60 2.19 7.99 2.02
N MET A 61 2.93 7.53 1.00
CA MET A 61 4.37 7.35 1.15
C MET A 61 5.07 8.65 1.45
N ARG A 62 4.63 9.70 0.79
CA ARG A 62 5.23 11.01 0.98
C ARG A 62 4.99 11.52 2.40
N LEU A 63 3.77 11.36 2.89
CA LEU A 63 3.45 11.76 4.25
C LEU A 63 4.24 10.95 5.27
N PHE A 64 4.35 9.66 5.02
CA PHE A 64 5.09 8.77 5.90
C PHE A 64 6.55 9.21 6.00
N GLU A 65 7.15 9.56 4.89
CA GLU A 65 8.54 10.00 4.88
C GLU A 65 8.73 11.30 5.64
N LYS A 66 7.76 12.19 5.54
CA LYS A 66 7.84 13.46 6.26
C LYS A 66 7.75 13.29 7.76
N HIS A 67 7.09 12.24 8.20
CA HIS A 67 6.95 11.99 9.62
C HIS A 67 8.18 11.36 10.24
N LYS A 68 9.09 10.88 9.41
CA LYS A 68 10.29 10.30 9.94
C LYS A 68 11.15 11.37 10.57
N PRO A 69 11.70 11.10 11.75
CA PRO A 69 12.60 12.06 12.36
C PRO A 69 13.78 12.29 11.43
N VAL A 70 14.16 13.54 11.31
CA VAL A 70 15.33 13.84 10.53
C VAL A 70 16.54 13.58 11.40
N ASP A 71 17.34 12.66 10.93
CA ASP A 71 18.51 12.27 11.68
C ASP A 71 19.69 12.98 11.13
N LEU A 72 20.19 13.87 11.88
CA LEU A 72 21.34 14.63 11.42
C LEU A 72 22.68 14.12 11.97
#